data_271926e41407e7719c7985a9ce22ffe7
#
_entry.id   271926e41407e7719c7985a9ce22ffe7
#
_cell.length_a   1.000
_cell.length_b   1.000
_cell.length_c   1.000
_cell.angle_alpha   90.00
_cell.angle_beta   90.00
_cell.angle_gamma   90.00
#
_symmetry.space_group_name_H-M   'P 1'
#
loop_
_entity.id
_entity.type
_entity.pdbx_description
1 polymer ?
#
loop_
_entity_poly.entity_id
_entity_poly.type
_entity_poly.pdbx_seq_one_letter_code
_entity_poly.pdbx_strand_id
1 'polypeptide(L)'
;LQILDYALIMAPGAPLKQALIDAGIGTDVYSVLETSVYQPVYSIITKNANESDRDRFIKVIEDTLSDIVKNGLSKRMVKAGINYYEFKYREADFGPYPKGLMYYLTMMDSWLYDENKPFVHVEAGETFEIIKNNSENGFFEKFIEDNIINNNHEVVLSLVPKHGLAEEKEAKEAEQLAKYKATLSKEELEELVKQTKALKEYQDTPSSQKDLEKIPQLELKDITREPAKLYIDPKKTGGVDVIHHNMFTNGIAYIMMCYDCKNVPDELLPYIGLLSSVLGLMGTHIQS
;
A
#
# COMPACT_ATOMS: atom_id res chain seq x y z
N LEU A 1 -6.23 -12.28 -3.22
CA LEU A 1 -5.11 -11.84 -4.06
C LEU A 1 -4.04 -11.10 -3.24
N GLN A 2 -4.38 -10.14 -2.37
CA GLN A 2 -3.41 -9.43 -1.51
C GLN A 2 -2.49 -10.37 -0.70
N ILE A 3 -3.08 -11.41 -0.07
CA ILE A 3 -2.32 -12.42 0.69
C ILE A 3 -1.39 -13.23 -0.24
N LEU A 4 -1.88 -13.55 -1.42
CA LEU A 4 -1.08 -14.23 -2.44
C LEU A 4 0.08 -13.35 -2.92
N ASP A 5 -0.18 -12.08 -3.19
CA ASP A 5 0.85 -11.11 -3.56
C ASP A 5 1.94 -10.97 -2.50
N TYR A 6 1.54 -10.94 -1.23
CA TYR A 6 2.49 -10.96 -0.13
C TYR A 6 3.43 -12.18 -0.23
N ALA A 7 2.87 -13.36 -0.45
CA ALA A 7 3.65 -14.60 -0.51
C ALA A 7 4.50 -14.74 -1.79
N LEU A 8 4.09 -14.11 -2.90
CA LEU A 8 4.79 -14.20 -4.18
C LEU A 8 5.86 -13.13 -4.37
N ILE A 9 5.64 -11.91 -3.85
CA ILE A 9 6.46 -10.72 -4.18
C ILE A 9 6.91 -9.94 -2.94
N MET A 10 6.01 -9.69 -1.96
CA MET A 10 6.31 -8.76 -0.88
C MET A 10 7.17 -9.35 0.24
N ALA A 11 6.99 -10.62 0.57
CA ALA A 11 7.73 -11.27 1.65
C ALA A 11 9.22 -11.38 1.33
N PRO A 12 10.12 -11.30 2.33
CA PRO A 12 11.53 -11.61 2.13
C PRO A 12 11.72 -13.01 1.56
N GLY A 13 12.46 -13.11 0.45
CA GLY A 13 12.67 -14.38 -0.26
C GLY A 13 11.44 -14.91 -0.99
N ALA A 14 10.47 -14.05 -1.29
CA ALA A 14 9.28 -14.42 -2.07
C ALA A 14 9.66 -14.99 -3.44
N PRO A 15 9.09 -16.14 -3.86
CA PRO A 15 9.61 -16.94 -4.95
C PRO A 15 9.60 -16.22 -6.29
N LEU A 16 8.56 -15.48 -6.61
CA LEU A 16 8.47 -14.80 -7.89
C LEU A 16 9.41 -13.61 -7.97
N LYS A 17 9.50 -12.82 -6.90
CA LYS A 17 10.49 -11.74 -6.80
C LYS A 17 11.91 -12.29 -6.94
N GLN A 18 12.23 -13.36 -6.21
CA GLN A 18 13.56 -13.98 -6.21
C GLN A 18 13.90 -14.52 -7.60
N ALA A 19 12.98 -15.22 -8.26
CA ALA A 19 13.21 -15.78 -9.59
C ALA A 19 13.55 -14.69 -10.64
N LEU A 20 12.86 -13.54 -10.60
CA LEU A 20 13.14 -12.42 -11.48
C LEU A 20 14.50 -11.76 -11.17
N ILE A 21 14.86 -11.62 -9.90
CA ILE A 21 16.17 -11.13 -9.46
C ILE A 21 17.28 -12.07 -9.90
N ASP A 22 17.15 -13.37 -9.67
CA ASP A 22 18.13 -14.39 -10.05
C ASP A 22 18.30 -14.49 -11.57
N ALA A 23 17.23 -14.24 -12.30
CA ALA A 23 17.28 -14.11 -13.75
C ALA A 23 17.97 -12.81 -14.22
N GLY A 24 18.31 -11.88 -13.35
CA GLY A 24 18.93 -10.60 -13.69
C GLY A 24 18.00 -9.67 -14.48
N ILE A 25 16.70 -9.78 -14.29
CA ILE A 25 15.70 -8.97 -15.00
C ILE A 25 15.36 -7.75 -14.14
N GLY A 26 15.94 -6.61 -14.54
CA GLY A 26 15.79 -5.35 -13.82
C GLY A 26 16.54 -5.28 -12.49
N THR A 27 16.34 -4.18 -11.78
CA THR A 27 17.01 -3.90 -10.50
C THR A 27 16.07 -3.92 -9.31
N ASP A 28 14.75 -3.88 -9.55
CA ASP A 28 13.72 -3.97 -8.53
C ASP A 28 12.46 -4.60 -9.11
N VAL A 29 11.80 -5.42 -8.29
CA VAL A 29 10.55 -6.12 -8.62
C VAL A 29 9.52 -5.80 -7.56
N TYR A 30 8.36 -5.35 -7.98
CA TYR A 30 7.22 -5.06 -7.10
C TYR A 30 5.91 -5.33 -7.83
N SER A 31 4.83 -5.31 -7.09
CA SER A 31 3.47 -5.52 -7.59
C SER A 31 2.57 -4.34 -7.27
N VAL A 32 1.52 -4.21 -8.03
CA VAL A 32 0.43 -3.27 -7.79
C VAL A 32 -0.88 -4.01 -7.96
N LEU A 33 -1.73 -3.92 -6.94
CA LEU A 33 -3.11 -4.38 -7.01
C LEU A 33 -4.03 -3.17 -6.94
N GLU A 34 -4.68 -2.86 -8.06
CA GLU A 34 -5.66 -1.79 -8.16
C GLU A 34 -7.06 -2.36 -7.99
N THR A 35 -7.72 -1.96 -6.92
CA THR A 35 -9.06 -2.45 -6.54
C THR A 35 -10.16 -1.40 -6.68
N SER A 36 -9.80 -0.13 -6.88
CA SER A 36 -10.75 0.98 -6.98
C SER A 36 -11.44 1.10 -8.34
N VAL A 37 -11.24 0.12 -9.21
CA VAL A 37 -11.86 0.03 -10.55
C VAL A 37 -12.79 -1.17 -10.64
N TYR A 38 -13.75 -1.14 -11.58
CA TYR A 38 -14.76 -2.19 -11.73
C TYR A 38 -14.16 -3.60 -11.91
N GLN A 39 -13.11 -3.72 -12.70
CA GLN A 39 -12.33 -4.96 -12.82
C GLN A 39 -10.97 -4.74 -12.16
N PRO A 40 -10.69 -5.37 -11.01
CA PRO A 40 -9.40 -5.26 -10.36
C PRO A 40 -8.25 -5.66 -11.27
N VAL A 41 -7.16 -4.91 -11.21
CA VAL A 41 -5.95 -5.16 -12.02
C VAL A 41 -4.79 -5.52 -11.11
N TYR A 42 -4.17 -6.66 -11.38
CA TYR A 42 -2.94 -7.07 -10.71
C TYR A 42 -1.77 -6.93 -11.69
N SER A 43 -0.74 -6.19 -11.28
CA SER A 43 0.43 -5.92 -12.09
C SER A 43 1.69 -6.41 -11.40
N ILE A 44 2.56 -7.09 -12.14
CA ILE A 44 3.92 -7.44 -11.73
C ILE A 44 4.85 -6.54 -12.54
N ILE A 45 5.70 -5.79 -11.85
CA ILE A 45 6.49 -4.73 -12.45
C ILE A 45 7.96 -4.92 -12.12
N THR A 46 8.81 -4.84 -13.15
CA THR A 46 10.26 -4.72 -12.97
C THR A 46 10.75 -3.37 -13.46
N LYS A 47 11.69 -2.77 -12.74
CA LYS A 47 12.33 -1.51 -13.12
C LYS A 47 13.73 -1.74 -13.65
N ASN A 48 14.16 -0.85 -14.56
CA ASN A 48 15.50 -0.86 -15.15
C ASN A 48 15.84 -2.20 -15.83
N ALA A 49 14.84 -2.84 -16.43
CA ALA A 49 15.04 -3.98 -17.32
C ALA A 49 15.36 -3.51 -18.73
N ASN A 50 16.05 -4.37 -19.52
CA ASN A 50 16.23 -4.10 -20.94
C ASN A 50 14.98 -4.51 -21.72
N GLU A 51 14.69 -3.83 -22.81
CA GLU A 51 13.56 -4.19 -23.67
C GLU A 51 13.69 -5.62 -24.22
N SER A 52 14.92 -6.09 -24.45
CA SER A 52 15.23 -7.46 -24.87
C SER A 52 14.87 -8.53 -23.83
N ASP A 53 14.68 -8.16 -22.57
CA ASP A 53 14.32 -9.10 -21.48
C ASP A 53 12.82 -9.39 -21.42
N ARG A 54 11.99 -8.76 -22.27
CA ARG A 54 10.53 -8.87 -22.23
C ARG A 54 10.03 -10.32 -22.25
N ASP A 55 10.47 -11.11 -23.24
CA ASP A 55 10.00 -12.48 -23.40
C ASP A 55 10.52 -13.39 -22.26
N ARG A 56 11.72 -13.08 -21.76
CA ARG A 56 12.32 -13.76 -20.64
C ARG A 56 11.61 -13.43 -19.32
N PHE A 57 11.15 -12.19 -19.15
CA PHE A 57 10.32 -11.75 -18.03
C PHE A 57 9.02 -12.54 -17.96
N ILE A 58 8.29 -12.64 -19.08
CA ILE A 58 7.05 -13.42 -19.16
C ILE A 58 7.33 -14.88 -18.79
N LYS A 59 8.34 -15.48 -19.43
CA LYS A 59 8.69 -16.88 -19.20
C LYS A 59 9.05 -17.19 -17.75
N VAL A 60 9.82 -16.34 -17.08
CA VAL A 60 10.18 -16.54 -15.67
C VAL A 60 8.95 -16.49 -14.78
N ILE A 61 7.99 -15.61 -15.06
CA ILE A 61 6.73 -15.55 -14.32
C ILE A 61 5.93 -16.85 -14.52
N GLU A 62 5.71 -17.25 -15.76
CA GLU A 62 4.95 -18.45 -16.11
C GLU A 62 5.57 -19.73 -15.53
N ASP A 63 6.88 -19.90 -15.69
CA ASP A 63 7.62 -21.06 -15.16
C ASP A 63 7.53 -21.10 -13.63
N THR A 64 7.70 -19.96 -12.95
CA THR A 64 7.63 -19.88 -11.48
C THR A 64 6.23 -20.16 -10.96
N LEU A 65 5.20 -19.57 -11.56
CA LEU A 65 3.81 -19.80 -11.15
C LEU A 65 3.39 -21.25 -11.42
N SER A 66 3.81 -21.83 -12.54
CA SER A 66 3.55 -23.24 -12.88
C SER A 66 4.25 -24.20 -11.91
N ASP A 67 5.46 -23.88 -11.48
CA ASP A 67 6.17 -24.64 -10.45
C ASP A 67 5.45 -24.57 -9.10
N ILE A 68 4.99 -23.39 -8.71
CA ILE A 68 4.20 -23.19 -7.48
C ILE A 68 2.91 -24.00 -7.50
N VAL A 69 2.18 -24.00 -8.62
CA VAL A 69 0.94 -24.78 -8.77
C VAL A 69 1.22 -26.27 -8.62
N LYS A 70 2.35 -26.76 -9.15
CA LYS A 70 2.74 -28.17 -9.11
C LYS A 70 3.29 -28.61 -7.75
N ASN A 71 4.16 -27.79 -7.13
CA ASN A 71 4.93 -28.16 -5.96
C ASN A 71 4.42 -27.54 -4.65
N GLY A 72 3.48 -26.61 -4.74
CA GLY A 72 2.88 -25.90 -3.62
C GLY A 72 3.58 -24.59 -3.27
N LEU A 73 2.82 -23.67 -2.73
CA LEU A 73 3.31 -22.41 -2.16
C LEU A 73 3.75 -22.61 -0.71
N SER A 74 4.75 -21.88 -0.27
CA SER A 74 5.23 -21.93 1.12
C SER A 74 4.11 -21.65 2.11
N LYS A 75 3.68 -22.66 2.86
CA LYS A 75 2.64 -22.51 3.91
C LYS A 75 3.00 -21.44 4.93
N ARG A 76 4.30 -21.29 5.23
CA ARG A 76 4.80 -20.26 6.14
C ARG A 76 4.58 -18.86 5.57
N MET A 77 4.86 -18.63 4.29
CA MET A 77 4.65 -17.33 3.64
C MET A 77 3.16 -17.01 3.53
N VAL A 78 2.34 -17.99 3.20
CA VAL A 78 0.87 -17.84 3.18
C VAL A 78 0.35 -17.44 4.56
N LYS A 79 0.77 -18.16 5.61
CA LYS A 79 0.38 -17.84 7.00
C LYS A 79 0.84 -16.44 7.42
N ALA A 80 2.06 -16.05 7.04
CA ALA A 80 2.58 -14.71 7.30
C ALA A 80 1.75 -13.63 6.59
N GLY A 81 1.37 -13.85 5.34
CA GLY A 81 0.49 -12.96 4.58
C GLY A 81 -0.90 -12.82 5.20
N ILE A 82 -1.51 -13.94 5.63
CA ILE A 82 -2.79 -13.92 6.34
C ILE A 82 -2.69 -13.09 7.62
N ASN A 83 -1.67 -13.37 8.45
CA ASN A 83 -1.45 -12.65 9.70
C ASN A 83 -1.21 -11.15 9.47
N TYR A 84 -0.43 -10.80 8.44
CA TYR A 84 -0.12 -9.41 8.11
C TYR A 84 -1.38 -8.61 7.73
N TYR A 85 -2.20 -9.16 6.85
CA TYR A 85 -3.42 -8.46 6.41
C TYR A 85 -4.53 -8.49 7.46
N GLU A 86 -4.67 -9.57 8.22
CA GLU A 86 -5.61 -9.62 9.34
C GLU A 86 -5.22 -8.64 10.45
N PHE A 87 -3.94 -8.53 10.77
CA PHE A 87 -3.44 -7.54 11.72
C PHE A 87 -3.80 -6.12 11.26
N LYS A 88 -3.46 -5.76 10.01
CA LYS A 88 -3.82 -4.45 9.45
C LYS A 88 -5.31 -4.17 9.48
N TYR A 89 -6.11 -5.16 9.14
CA TYR A 89 -7.57 -5.05 9.19
C TYR A 89 -8.08 -4.79 10.60
N ARG A 90 -7.56 -5.51 11.60
CA ARG A 90 -7.98 -5.35 13.01
C ARG A 90 -7.47 -4.06 13.63
N GLU A 91 -6.23 -3.70 13.38
CA GLU A 91 -5.62 -2.48 13.90
C GLU A 91 -6.27 -1.24 13.29
N ALA A 92 -6.54 -1.27 12.00
CA ALA A 92 -7.12 -0.19 11.23
C ALA A 92 -6.42 1.15 11.54
N ASP A 93 -5.10 1.12 11.53
CA ASP A 93 -4.25 2.31 11.61
C ASP A 93 -3.99 2.84 10.21
N PHE A 94 -4.47 4.04 9.96
CA PHE A 94 -4.32 4.75 8.69
C PHE A 94 -3.37 5.94 8.79
N GLY A 95 -2.51 5.95 9.83
CA GLY A 95 -1.57 7.04 10.07
C GLY A 95 -2.28 8.38 10.27
N PRO A 96 -1.94 9.43 9.49
CA PRO A 96 -2.50 10.76 9.67
C PRO A 96 -3.94 10.91 9.16
N TYR A 97 -4.48 9.90 8.48
CA TYR A 97 -5.82 10.00 7.88
C TYR A 97 -6.92 9.64 8.87
N PRO A 98 -8.03 10.41 8.91
CA PRO A 98 -9.18 10.07 9.74
C PRO A 98 -9.74 8.69 9.38
N LYS A 99 -9.91 7.84 10.38
CA LYS A 99 -10.37 6.45 10.22
C LYS A 99 -11.69 6.37 9.45
N GLY A 100 -12.66 7.25 9.76
CA GLY A 100 -13.94 7.29 9.06
C GLY A 100 -13.82 7.61 7.58
N LEU A 101 -12.91 8.51 7.21
CA LEU A 101 -12.63 8.83 5.80
C LEU A 101 -12.08 7.59 5.07
N MET A 102 -11.12 6.89 5.68
CA MET A 102 -10.52 5.70 5.05
C MET A 102 -11.52 4.57 4.88
N TYR A 103 -12.38 4.32 5.87
CA TYR A 103 -13.47 3.36 5.71
C TYR A 103 -14.46 3.77 4.62
N TYR A 104 -14.80 5.07 4.54
CA TYR A 104 -15.67 5.57 3.48
C TYR A 104 -15.07 5.34 2.09
N LEU A 105 -13.78 5.65 1.89
CA LEU A 105 -13.09 5.40 0.63
C LEU A 105 -13.07 3.90 0.29
N THR A 106 -12.79 3.04 1.28
CA THR A 106 -12.83 1.58 1.07
C THR A 106 -14.23 1.07 0.70
N MET A 107 -15.30 1.65 1.27
CA MET A 107 -16.67 1.32 0.89
C MET A 107 -16.97 1.68 -0.57
N MET A 108 -16.39 2.78 -1.07
CA MET A 108 -16.61 3.23 -2.45
C MET A 108 -16.12 2.22 -3.49
N ASP A 109 -15.14 1.37 -3.16
CA ASP A 109 -14.61 0.33 -4.07
C ASP A 109 -15.69 -0.67 -4.55
N SER A 110 -16.75 -0.87 -3.76
CA SER A 110 -17.90 -1.68 -4.16
C SER A 110 -19.19 -0.86 -4.34
N TRP A 111 -19.40 0.14 -3.50
CA TRP A 111 -20.64 0.90 -3.50
C TRP A 111 -20.89 1.70 -4.79
N LEU A 112 -19.84 2.18 -5.43
CA LEU A 112 -19.93 2.85 -6.75
C LEU A 112 -20.50 1.96 -7.85
N TYR A 113 -20.38 0.64 -7.71
CA TYR A 113 -20.78 -0.34 -8.72
C TYR A 113 -22.03 -1.13 -8.34
N ASP A 114 -22.31 -1.28 -7.04
CA ASP A 114 -23.49 -1.97 -6.53
C ASP A 114 -23.97 -1.31 -5.23
N GLU A 115 -25.09 -0.57 -5.31
CA GLU A 115 -25.65 0.15 -4.18
C GLU A 115 -26.07 -0.74 -2.99
N ASN A 116 -26.24 -2.04 -3.23
CA ASN A 116 -26.62 -3.02 -2.21
C ASN A 116 -25.41 -3.62 -1.48
N LYS A 117 -24.17 -3.27 -1.89
CA LYS A 117 -22.94 -3.85 -1.36
C LYS A 117 -21.93 -2.80 -0.82
N PRO A 118 -22.36 -1.85 0.05
CA PRO A 118 -21.45 -0.81 0.52
C PRO A 118 -20.37 -1.34 1.49
N PHE A 119 -20.59 -2.45 2.18
CA PHE A 119 -19.73 -2.92 3.28
C PHE A 119 -18.82 -4.11 2.94
N VAL A 120 -18.88 -4.63 1.71
CA VAL A 120 -18.14 -5.85 1.32
C VAL A 120 -16.65 -5.78 1.63
N HIS A 121 -16.03 -4.62 1.41
CA HIS A 121 -14.59 -4.45 1.65
C HIS A 121 -14.25 -4.07 3.10
N VAL A 122 -15.23 -3.69 3.89
CA VAL A 122 -15.04 -3.30 5.29
C VAL A 122 -15.32 -4.48 6.24
N GLU A 123 -16.22 -5.37 5.86
CA GLU A 123 -16.61 -6.55 6.63
C GLU A 123 -15.81 -7.79 6.22
N ALA A 124 -14.49 -7.73 6.33
CA ALA A 124 -13.59 -8.80 5.87
C ALA A 124 -13.32 -9.91 6.91
N GLY A 125 -13.92 -9.84 8.10
CA GLY A 125 -13.65 -10.81 9.19
C GLY A 125 -13.92 -12.26 8.79
N GLU A 126 -15.09 -12.54 8.21
CA GLU A 126 -15.46 -13.88 7.76
C GLU A 126 -14.56 -14.37 6.61
N THR A 127 -14.11 -13.45 5.75
CA THR A 127 -13.19 -13.76 4.64
C THR A 127 -11.87 -14.31 5.16
N PHE A 128 -11.31 -13.73 6.24
CA PHE A 128 -10.08 -14.25 6.85
C PHE A 128 -10.27 -15.65 7.42
N GLU A 129 -11.41 -15.95 8.05
CA GLU A 129 -11.69 -17.31 8.56
C GLU A 129 -11.84 -18.32 7.41
N ILE A 130 -12.52 -17.96 6.32
CA ILE A 130 -12.64 -18.81 5.13
C ILE A 130 -11.25 -19.09 4.53
N ILE A 131 -10.40 -18.06 4.40
CA ILE A 131 -9.05 -18.22 3.85
C ILE A 131 -8.19 -19.10 4.75
N LYS A 132 -8.21 -18.90 6.08
CA LYS A 132 -7.47 -19.73 7.03
C LYS A 132 -7.85 -21.20 6.91
N ASN A 133 -9.15 -21.50 6.86
CA ASN A 133 -9.65 -22.87 6.78
C ASN A 133 -9.31 -23.56 5.45
N ASN A 134 -9.12 -22.82 4.37
CA ASN A 134 -8.83 -23.37 3.05
C ASN A 134 -7.35 -23.27 2.65
N SER A 135 -6.55 -22.50 3.34
CA SER A 135 -5.15 -22.20 2.98
C SER A 135 -4.23 -23.44 2.92
N GLU A 136 -4.58 -24.51 3.62
CA GLU A 136 -3.81 -25.76 3.66
C GLU A 136 -4.18 -26.75 2.54
N ASN A 137 -5.25 -26.48 1.79
CA ASN A 137 -5.88 -27.44 0.86
C ASN A 137 -5.66 -27.07 -0.63
N GLY A 138 -4.56 -26.41 -0.98
CA GLY A 138 -4.27 -26.02 -2.36
C GLY A 138 -5.13 -24.86 -2.88
N PHE A 139 -5.74 -24.09 -1.98
CA PHE A 139 -6.58 -22.95 -2.34
C PHE A 139 -5.85 -21.89 -3.14
N PHE A 140 -4.63 -21.55 -2.73
CA PHE A 140 -3.84 -20.53 -3.41
C PHE A 140 -3.26 -21.02 -4.73
N GLU A 141 -2.84 -22.27 -4.78
CA GLU A 141 -2.39 -22.93 -6.01
C GLU A 141 -3.49 -22.95 -7.07
N LYS A 142 -4.68 -23.37 -6.66
CA LYS A 142 -5.86 -23.34 -7.55
C LYS A 142 -6.21 -21.91 -7.97
N PHE A 143 -6.11 -20.94 -7.08
CA PHE A 143 -6.35 -19.53 -7.42
C PHE A 143 -5.36 -19.02 -8.47
N ILE A 144 -4.06 -19.36 -8.34
CA ILE A 144 -3.03 -19.03 -9.34
C ILE A 144 -3.38 -19.64 -10.69
N GLU A 145 -3.71 -20.94 -10.70
CA GLU A 145 -4.06 -21.66 -11.94
C GLU A 145 -5.26 -21.04 -12.63
N ASP A 146 -6.37 -20.86 -11.89
CA ASP A 146 -7.65 -20.42 -12.46
C ASP A 146 -7.65 -18.94 -12.87
N ASN A 147 -6.95 -18.06 -12.12
CA ASN A 147 -7.11 -16.61 -12.26
C ASN A 147 -5.86 -15.88 -12.77
N ILE A 148 -4.69 -16.53 -12.79
CA ILE A 148 -3.47 -15.92 -13.28
C ILE A 148 -2.97 -16.68 -14.52
N ILE A 149 -2.66 -17.98 -14.40
CA ILE A 149 -2.11 -18.77 -15.52
C ILE A 149 -3.14 -18.95 -16.65
N ASN A 150 -4.37 -19.32 -16.31
CA ASN A 150 -5.44 -19.51 -17.29
C ASN A 150 -6.21 -18.23 -17.65
N ASN A 151 -5.72 -17.08 -17.20
CA ASN A 151 -6.30 -15.79 -17.56
C ASN A 151 -5.83 -15.37 -18.95
N ASN A 152 -6.76 -15.19 -19.88
CA ASN A 152 -6.49 -14.71 -21.23
C ASN A 152 -6.66 -13.18 -21.38
N HIS A 153 -6.96 -12.47 -20.30
CA HIS A 153 -7.10 -11.02 -20.25
C HIS A 153 -5.84 -10.42 -19.59
N GLU A 154 -4.73 -10.50 -20.30
CA GLU A 154 -3.45 -9.98 -19.85
C GLU A 154 -2.84 -9.02 -20.88
N VAL A 155 -1.99 -8.13 -20.40
CA VAL A 155 -1.24 -7.18 -21.20
C VAL A 155 0.19 -7.08 -20.69
N VAL A 156 1.16 -7.15 -21.60
CA VAL A 156 2.57 -6.88 -21.30
C VAL A 156 2.95 -5.54 -21.90
N LEU A 157 3.36 -4.61 -21.04
CA LEU A 157 3.73 -3.25 -21.40
C LEU A 157 5.21 -2.99 -21.11
N SER A 158 5.96 -2.56 -22.13
CA SER A 158 7.33 -2.07 -21.98
C SER A 158 7.34 -0.53 -22.10
N LEU A 159 7.78 0.15 -21.05
CA LEU A 159 7.97 1.59 -21.04
C LEU A 159 9.45 1.88 -21.30
N VAL A 160 9.74 2.32 -22.53
CA VAL A 160 11.10 2.61 -22.98
C VAL A 160 11.35 4.12 -22.90
N PRO A 161 12.43 4.60 -22.25
CA PRO A 161 12.75 6.01 -22.21
C PRO A 161 13.13 6.52 -23.61
N LYS A 162 12.60 7.69 -23.98
CA LYS A 162 12.95 8.39 -25.21
C LYS A 162 13.54 9.74 -24.86
N HIS A 163 14.82 9.92 -25.16
CA HIS A 163 15.47 11.23 -25.02
C HIS A 163 14.79 12.27 -25.94
N GLY A 164 14.59 13.47 -25.41
CA GLY A 164 13.95 14.56 -26.17
C GLY A 164 12.44 14.46 -26.31
N LEU A 165 11.79 13.48 -25.60
CA LEU A 165 10.33 13.30 -25.69
C LEU A 165 9.56 14.50 -25.08
N ALA A 166 10.08 15.13 -24.03
CA ALA A 166 9.46 16.31 -23.42
C ALA A 166 9.47 17.47 -24.41
N GLU A 167 10.62 17.77 -24.98
CA GLU A 167 10.81 18.83 -25.98
C GLU A 167 9.96 18.60 -27.23
N GLU A 168 9.85 17.34 -27.70
CA GLU A 168 8.98 16.98 -28.82
C GLU A 168 7.50 17.26 -28.51
N LYS A 169 7.06 16.89 -27.29
CA LYS A 169 5.67 17.14 -26.86
C LYS A 169 5.39 18.63 -26.72
N GLU A 170 6.29 19.39 -26.09
CA GLU A 170 6.16 20.83 -25.94
C GLU A 170 6.12 21.54 -27.29
N ALA A 171 7.00 21.17 -28.24
CA ALA A 171 6.99 21.74 -29.59
C ALA A 171 5.67 21.43 -30.33
N LYS A 172 5.17 20.20 -30.22
CA LYS A 172 3.90 19.82 -30.84
C LYS A 172 2.71 20.56 -30.19
N GLU A 173 2.71 20.72 -28.90
CA GLU A 173 1.68 21.50 -28.20
C GLU A 173 1.72 22.97 -28.57
N ALA A 174 2.93 23.56 -28.60
CA ALA A 174 3.12 24.94 -29.05
C ALA A 174 2.63 25.15 -30.48
N GLU A 175 2.89 24.22 -31.40
CA GLU A 175 2.38 24.26 -32.78
C GLU A 175 0.84 24.19 -32.82
N GLN A 176 0.26 23.30 -32.04
CA GLN A 176 -1.22 23.16 -31.94
C GLN A 176 -1.85 24.44 -31.39
N LEU A 177 -1.30 25.00 -30.33
CA LEU A 177 -1.77 26.25 -29.73
C LEU A 177 -1.59 27.43 -30.69
N ALA A 178 -0.49 27.50 -31.44
CA ALA A 178 -0.29 28.53 -32.44
C ALA A 178 -1.33 28.43 -33.56
N LYS A 179 -1.61 27.22 -34.08
CA LYS A 179 -2.68 26.99 -35.06
C LYS A 179 -4.05 27.41 -34.50
N TYR A 180 -4.39 27.01 -33.29
CA TYR A 180 -5.63 27.39 -32.66
C TYR A 180 -5.73 28.92 -32.48
N LYS A 181 -4.67 29.55 -31.97
CA LYS A 181 -4.61 31.02 -31.88
C LYS A 181 -4.84 31.74 -33.20
N ALA A 182 -4.33 31.19 -34.31
CA ALA A 182 -4.51 31.76 -35.62
C ALA A 182 -5.96 31.66 -36.17
N THR A 183 -6.79 30.80 -35.58
CA THR A 183 -8.23 30.69 -35.93
C THR A 183 -9.09 31.67 -35.18
N LEU A 184 -8.59 32.26 -34.09
CA LEU A 184 -9.36 33.15 -33.22
C LEU A 184 -9.41 34.60 -33.81
N SER A 185 -10.54 35.23 -33.69
CA SER A 185 -10.70 36.67 -33.93
C SER A 185 -9.99 37.49 -32.87
N LYS A 186 -9.84 38.76 -33.08
CA LYS A 186 -9.25 39.68 -32.11
C LYS A 186 -10.10 39.77 -30.85
N GLU A 187 -11.41 39.79 -31.00
CA GLU A 187 -12.39 39.83 -29.93
C GLU A 187 -12.34 38.59 -29.09
N GLU A 188 -12.24 37.41 -29.68
CA GLU A 188 -12.08 36.12 -28.97
C GLU A 188 -10.79 36.06 -28.18
N LEU A 189 -9.68 36.56 -28.75
CA LEU A 189 -8.40 36.65 -28.04
C LEU A 189 -8.46 37.58 -26.82
N GLU A 190 -9.10 38.77 -26.98
CA GLU A 190 -9.29 39.71 -25.88
C GLU A 190 -10.15 39.11 -24.77
N GLU A 191 -11.21 38.37 -25.11
CA GLU A 191 -12.05 37.68 -24.13
C GLU A 191 -11.29 36.56 -23.41
N LEU A 192 -10.50 35.75 -24.10
CA LEU A 192 -9.63 34.72 -23.47
C LEU A 192 -8.62 35.35 -22.49
N VAL A 193 -8.01 36.47 -22.86
CA VAL A 193 -7.08 37.18 -21.97
C VAL A 193 -7.84 37.71 -20.74
N LYS A 194 -9.04 38.24 -20.90
CA LYS A 194 -9.88 38.72 -19.80
C LYS A 194 -10.26 37.56 -18.85
N GLN A 195 -10.73 36.45 -19.40
CA GLN A 195 -11.08 35.26 -18.61
C GLN A 195 -9.87 34.69 -17.85
N THR A 196 -8.70 34.61 -18.49
CA THR A 196 -7.48 34.15 -17.83
C THR A 196 -7.05 35.08 -16.70
N LYS A 197 -7.15 36.42 -16.90
CA LYS A 197 -6.85 37.38 -15.83
C LYS A 197 -7.82 37.22 -14.65
N ALA A 198 -9.13 37.11 -14.95
CA ALA A 198 -10.17 36.93 -13.94
C ALA A 198 -9.96 35.61 -13.15
N LEU A 199 -9.58 34.54 -13.87
CA LEU A 199 -9.25 33.24 -13.20
C LEU A 199 -8.05 33.38 -12.28
N LYS A 200 -6.98 34.03 -12.73
CA LYS A 200 -5.80 34.27 -11.89
C LYS A 200 -6.12 35.12 -10.67
N GLU A 201 -6.86 36.22 -10.87
CA GLU A 201 -7.30 37.06 -9.76
C GLU A 201 -8.15 36.29 -8.76
N TYR A 202 -9.07 35.44 -9.23
CA TYR A 202 -9.86 34.54 -8.37
C TYR A 202 -8.99 33.57 -7.59
N GLN A 203 -8.00 32.95 -8.23
CA GLN A 203 -7.08 32.00 -7.59
C GLN A 203 -6.14 32.66 -6.57
N ASP A 204 -5.68 33.87 -6.86
CA ASP A 204 -4.74 34.61 -6.02
C ASP A 204 -5.45 35.39 -4.89
N THR A 205 -6.78 35.57 -4.99
CA THR A 205 -7.57 36.29 -3.99
C THR A 205 -7.81 35.42 -2.76
N PRO A 206 -7.31 35.78 -1.57
CA PRO A 206 -7.62 35.04 -0.36
C PRO A 206 -9.13 35.00 -0.09
N SER A 207 -9.58 33.87 0.48
CA SER A 207 -10.97 33.74 0.92
C SER A 207 -11.34 34.88 1.88
N SER A 208 -12.55 35.38 1.75
CA SER A 208 -13.04 36.45 2.64
C SER A 208 -13.10 35.96 4.09
N GLN A 209 -12.89 36.87 5.06
CA GLN A 209 -13.03 36.53 6.48
C GLN A 209 -14.40 35.90 6.79
N LYS A 210 -15.45 36.37 6.16
CA LYS A 210 -16.80 35.82 6.28
C LYS A 210 -16.90 34.37 5.79
N ASP A 211 -16.11 33.99 4.77
CA ASP A 211 -16.10 32.59 4.27
C ASP A 211 -15.24 31.72 5.14
N LEU A 212 -14.13 32.24 5.66
CA LEU A 212 -13.29 31.51 6.64
C LEU A 212 -14.05 31.23 7.94
N GLU A 213 -14.91 32.14 8.39
CA GLU A 213 -15.73 31.95 9.60
C GLU A 213 -16.81 30.86 9.44
N LYS A 214 -17.14 30.46 8.22
CA LYS A 214 -18.04 29.32 7.98
C LYS A 214 -17.37 27.96 8.25
N ILE A 215 -16.04 27.90 8.26
CA ILE A 215 -15.28 26.69 8.54
C ILE A 215 -15.32 26.48 10.06
N PRO A 216 -15.82 25.31 10.54
CA PRO A 216 -15.79 25.01 11.97
C PRO A 216 -14.37 25.07 12.51
N GLN A 217 -14.14 25.90 13.50
CA GLN A 217 -12.85 26.03 14.17
C GLN A 217 -12.94 25.51 15.60
N LEU A 218 -11.82 24.99 16.11
CA LEU A 218 -11.73 24.58 17.50
C LEU A 218 -11.75 25.82 18.41
N GLU A 219 -12.65 25.80 19.40
CA GLU A 219 -12.72 26.80 20.46
C GLU A 219 -12.12 26.22 21.76
N LEU A 220 -11.79 27.11 22.71
CA LEU A 220 -11.27 26.68 24.00
C LEU A 220 -12.20 25.70 24.75
N LYS A 221 -13.51 25.79 24.51
CA LYS A 221 -14.53 24.87 25.08
C LYS A 221 -14.39 23.43 24.54
N ASP A 222 -13.81 23.24 23.35
CA ASP A 222 -13.64 21.94 22.69
C ASP A 222 -12.39 21.21 23.24
N ILE A 223 -11.55 21.93 23.99
CA ILE A 223 -10.36 21.37 24.63
C ILE A 223 -10.75 20.82 26.00
N THR A 224 -10.59 19.51 26.15
CA THR A 224 -10.79 18.84 27.44
C THR A 224 -9.77 19.36 28.44
N ARG A 225 -10.23 19.82 29.62
CA ARG A 225 -9.36 20.27 30.71
C ARG A 225 -8.74 19.11 31.50
N GLU A 226 -9.33 17.94 31.38
CA GLU A 226 -8.82 16.74 32.03
C GLU A 226 -7.83 16.02 31.13
N PRO A 227 -6.73 15.50 31.69
CA PRO A 227 -5.79 14.69 30.92
C PRO A 227 -6.44 13.39 30.47
N ALA A 228 -5.94 12.81 29.38
CA ALA A 228 -6.38 11.51 28.95
C ALA A 228 -6.19 10.47 30.08
N LYS A 229 -7.20 9.67 30.32
CA LYS A 229 -7.16 8.63 31.36
C LYS A 229 -6.17 7.56 30.96
N LEU A 230 -5.14 7.37 31.78
CA LEU A 230 -4.17 6.29 31.64
C LEU A 230 -4.69 5.05 32.37
N TYR A 231 -4.94 3.98 31.63
CA TYR A 231 -5.39 2.70 32.19
C TYR A 231 -4.14 1.89 32.61
N ILE A 232 -3.59 2.18 33.79
CA ILE A 232 -2.38 1.56 34.32
C ILE A 232 -2.76 0.57 35.41
N ASP A 233 -2.43 -0.70 35.24
CA ASP A 233 -2.61 -1.78 36.17
C ASP A 233 -1.26 -2.48 36.41
N PRO A 234 -0.49 -2.06 37.45
CA PRO A 234 0.82 -2.63 37.70
C PRO A 234 0.70 -4.03 38.30
N LYS A 235 1.45 -4.98 37.78
CA LYS A 235 1.49 -6.38 38.20
C LYS A 235 2.93 -6.86 38.31
N LYS A 236 3.14 -7.98 39.02
CA LYS A 236 4.40 -8.72 38.99
C LYS A 236 4.18 -10.13 38.46
N THR A 237 5.00 -10.53 37.54
CA THR A 237 4.95 -11.89 36.97
C THR A 237 6.38 -12.42 36.86
N GLY A 238 6.68 -13.54 37.55
CA GLY A 238 8.02 -14.12 37.50
C GLY A 238 9.15 -13.20 38.01
N GLY A 239 8.83 -12.25 38.92
CA GLY A 239 9.81 -11.26 39.40
C GLY A 239 9.96 -10.03 38.52
N VAL A 240 9.31 -9.97 37.34
CA VAL A 240 9.35 -8.85 36.41
C VAL A 240 8.15 -7.93 36.68
N ASP A 241 8.40 -6.61 36.67
CA ASP A 241 7.34 -5.61 36.74
C ASP A 241 6.63 -5.52 35.39
N VAL A 242 5.32 -5.65 35.40
CA VAL A 242 4.46 -5.58 34.21
C VAL A 242 3.48 -4.43 34.39
N ILE A 243 3.45 -3.51 33.44
CA ILE A 243 2.42 -2.47 33.36
C ILE A 243 1.39 -2.94 32.33
N HIS A 244 0.21 -3.30 32.83
CA HIS A 244 -0.88 -3.76 31.98
C HIS A 244 -1.84 -2.61 31.69
N HIS A 245 -2.20 -2.43 30.41
CA HIS A 245 -3.18 -1.46 29.97
C HIS A 245 -4.42 -2.20 29.47
N ASN A 246 -5.49 -2.21 30.25
CA ASN A 246 -6.75 -2.84 29.86
C ASN A 246 -7.53 -1.89 28.93
N MET A 247 -7.29 -2.01 27.65
CA MET A 247 -7.90 -1.20 26.60
C MET A 247 -8.49 -2.10 25.51
N PHE A 248 -9.50 -1.60 24.80
CA PHE A 248 -10.01 -2.29 23.63
C PHE A 248 -8.98 -2.18 22.49
N THR A 249 -8.48 -3.33 22.02
CA THR A 249 -7.46 -3.42 20.97
C THR A 249 -7.90 -4.31 19.79
N ASN A 250 -9.20 -4.60 19.70
CA ASN A 250 -9.77 -5.44 18.64
C ASN A 250 -9.10 -6.83 18.52
N GLY A 251 -8.71 -7.42 19.67
CA GLY A 251 -8.06 -8.74 19.71
C GLY A 251 -6.55 -8.74 19.43
N ILE A 252 -5.90 -7.56 19.40
CA ILE A 252 -4.45 -7.44 19.24
C ILE A 252 -3.80 -7.30 20.63
N ALA A 253 -2.74 -8.07 20.87
CA ALA A 253 -1.89 -7.90 22.04
C ALA A 253 -0.65 -7.06 21.65
N TYR A 254 -0.52 -5.89 22.24
CA TYR A 254 0.67 -5.04 22.12
C TYR A 254 1.60 -5.31 23.29
N ILE A 255 2.81 -5.76 23.02
CA ILE A 255 3.79 -6.09 24.04
C ILE A 255 5.02 -5.23 23.83
N MET A 256 5.37 -4.42 24.83
CA MET A 256 6.61 -3.65 24.87
C MET A 256 7.52 -4.21 25.95
N MET A 257 8.72 -4.63 25.58
CA MET A 257 9.73 -5.14 26.49
C MET A 257 10.82 -4.08 26.67
N CYS A 258 11.01 -3.63 27.93
CA CYS A 258 12.02 -2.66 28.29
C CYS A 258 13.18 -3.35 29.02
N TYR A 259 14.39 -3.13 28.58
CA TYR A 259 15.62 -3.66 29.19
C TYR A 259 16.44 -2.55 29.78
N ASP A 260 16.92 -2.73 31.01
CA ASP A 260 17.85 -1.78 31.67
C ASP A 260 19.27 -1.98 31.11
N CYS A 261 19.79 -0.96 30.46
CA CYS A 261 21.12 -0.99 29.85
C CYS A 261 22.23 -0.40 30.71
N LYS A 262 21.96 -0.04 31.98
CA LYS A 262 22.95 0.61 32.87
C LYS A 262 24.24 -0.19 33.11
N ASN A 263 24.20 -1.50 32.95
CA ASN A 263 25.34 -2.40 33.15
C ASN A 263 26.07 -2.75 31.82
N VAL A 264 25.65 -2.16 30.72
CA VAL A 264 26.31 -2.38 29.43
C VAL A 264 27.53 -1.47 29.35
N PRO A 265 28.74 -2.00 29.05
CA PRO A 265 29.93 -1.17 28.86
C PRO A 265 29.73 -0.11 27.78
N ASP A 266 30.32 1.08 27.99
CA ASP A 266 30.12 2.24 27.10
C ASP A 266 30.51 1.94 25.64
N GLU A 267 31.55 1.12 25.43
CA GLU A 267 32.00 0.69 24.10
C GLU A 267 30.99 -0.19 23.37
N LEU A 268 30.04 -0.80 24.08
CA LEU A 268 28.99 -1.65 23.51
C LEU A 268 27.65 -0.92 23.31
N LEU A 269 27.49 0.29 23.86
CA LEU A 269 26.24 1.05 23.72
C LEU A 269 25.81 1.28 22.26
N PRO A 270 26.71 1.57 21.29
CA PRO A 270 26.35 1.73 19.88
C PRO A 270 25.75 0.45 19.28
N TYR A 271 26.16 -0.72 19.77
CA TYR A 271 25.65 -2.01 19.28
C TYR A 271 24.24 -2.32 19.77
N ILE A 272 23.75 -1.69 20.85
CA ILE A 272 22.37 -1.83 21.29
C ILE A 272 21.42 -1.26 20.24
N GLY A 273 21.75 -0.10 19.65
CA GLY A 273 20.98 0.48 18.55
C GLY A 273 20.93 -0.44 17.33
N LEU A 274 22.08 -1.03 16.97
CA LEU A 274 22.14 -2.00 15.88
C LEU A 274 21.32 -3.26 16.22
N LEU A 275 21.47 -3.81 17.43
CA LEU A 275 20.70 -4.98 17.88
C LEU A 275 19.21 -4.71 17.84
N SER A 276 18.76 -3.55 18.32
CA SER A 276 17.35 -3.15 18.25
C SER A 276 16.80 -3.14 16.83
N SER A 277 17.62 -2.68 15.88
CA SER A 277 17.22 -2.60 14.46
C SER A 277 17.15 -3.98 13.77
N VAL A 278 17.99 -4.94 14.18
CA VAL A 278 18.06 -6.25 13.51
C VAL A 278 17.32 -7.35 14.24
N LEU A 279 16.98 -7.17 15.53
CA LEU A 279 16.42 -8.22 16.38
C LEU A 279 15.13 -8.85 15.84
N GLY A 280 14.30 -8.07 15.16
CA GLY A 280 13.08 -8.54 14.53
C GLY A 280 13.24 -9.05 13.09
N LEU A 281 14.45 -8.92 12.50
CA LEU A 281 14.72 -9.24 11.10
C LEU A 281 15.62 -10.44 10.92
N MET A 282 16.33 -10.84 11.98
CA MET A 282 17.28 -11.96 11.95
C MET A 282 16.60 -13.27 12.32
N GLY A 283 16.90 -14.31 11.55
CA GLY A 283 16.50 -15.67 11.88
C GLY A 283 17.21 -16.19 13.15
N THR A 284 16.58 -17.13 13.82
CA THR A 284 17.13 -17.84 14.98
C THR A 284 17.25 -19.34 14.66
N HIS A 285 17.87 -20.10 15.54
CA HIS A 285 17.91 -21.58 15.40
C HIS A 285 16.53 -22.24 15.39
N ILE A 286 15.50 -21.54 15.89
CA ILE A 286 14.14 -22.06 16.00
C ILE A 286 13.25 -21.44 14.92
N GLN A 287 13.59 -20.22 14.47
CA GLN A 287 12.83 -19.45 13.47
C GLN A 287 13.84 -18.88 12.47
N SER A 288 13.95 -19.52 11.33
CA SER A 288 14.75 -19.03 10.19
C SER A 288 13.92 -18.10 9.32
#